data_1e923d2fae491fd50bc96e0c4ccff6ba
#
_entry.id   1e923d2fae491fd50bc96e0c4ccff6ba
#
_cell.length_a   1.000
_cell.length_b   1.000
_cell.length_c   1.000
_cell.angle_alpha   90.00
_cell.angle_beta   90.00
_cell.angle_gamma   90.00
#
_symmetry.space_group_name_H-M   'P 1'
#
loop_
_entity.id
_entity.type
_entity.pdbx_description
1 polymer ?
#
loop_
_entity_poly.entity_id
_entity_poly.type
_entity_poly.pdbx_seq_one_letter_code
_entity_poly.pdbx_strand_id
1 'polypeptide(L)'
;MVKKIVRCLGILLFLFILLLLFNAYRAKPWPASAAKINLRPLPDSAIQHMSQAIQIPTISISDSAAPDTAAFQTWGAFMERSYPLVHQHLTRTCIRRFSYVFEWKGQRPELAPLILMGHYDVVPVEAAVAAQWTRPPFSGDITDSCIWGRGAVDDKNGVISILEAAEGLLRNGFVPQRTLYLCFGHDEEIRGPSTSWVVDYLRQRGIRPEMVLDEGGEVSESKTKELGRPLAVIGVAEKGHVSFELSINKEGGHSSLPAKETAIDILNTALYRLKNSPPPARLTAPVKEFIGRIGSSSDNLGHRLAAT
;
A
#
# COMPACT_ATOMS: atom_id res chain seq x y z
N MET A 1 39.21 -42.55 16.45
CA MET A 1 39.05 -41.31 15.68
C MET A 1 37.59 -40.84 15.66
N VAL A 2 36.62 -41.60 15.25
CA VAL A 2 35.17 -41.24 15.15
C VAL A 2 34.60 -40.73 16.46
N LYS A 3 34.83 -41.39 17.61
CA LYS A 3 34.32 -40.92 18.93
C LYS A 3 34.83 -39.54 19.31
N LYS A 4 36.07 -39.16 18.96
CA LYS A 4 36.62 -37.83 19.22
C LYS A 4 35.94 -36.79 18.31
N ILE A 5 35.71 -37.09 17.05
CA ILE A 5 35.02 -36.20 16.10
C ILE A 5 33.58 -35.93 16.56
N VAL A 6 32.82 -36.97 16.94
CA VAL A 6 31.46 -36.84 17.45
C VAL A 6 31.41 -35.97 18.73
N ARG A 7 32.40 -36.17 19.63
CA ARG A 7 32.50 -35.35 20.83
C ARG A 7 32.80 -33.87 20.53
N CYS A 8 33.70 -33.59 19.58
CA CYS A 8 33.98 -32.22 19.15
C CYS A 8 32.78 -31.56 18.49
N LEU A 9 32.06 -32.28 17.62
CA LEU A 9 30.83 -31.79 16.98
C LEU A 9 29.74 -31.51 18.04
N GLY A 10 29.58 -32.37 19.04
CA GLY A 10 28.65 -32.17 20.13
C GLY A 10 28.98 -30.89 20.96
N ILE A 11 30.25 -30.67 21.26
CA ILE A 11 30.69 -29.46 21.95
C ILE A 11 30.45 -28.21 21.10
N LEU A 12 30.77 -28.24 19.82
CA LEU A 12 30.52 -27.13 18.91
C LEU A 12 29.03 -26.81 18.79
N LEU A 13 28.17 -27.81 18.68
CA LEU A 13 26.73 -27.63 18.66
C LEU A 13 26.23 -27.03 19.98
N PHE A 14 26.71 -27.51 21.10
CA PHE A 14 26.36 -26.97 22.41
C PHE A 14 26.76 -25.50 22.56
N LEU A 15 27.99 -25.15 22.18
CA LEU A 15 28.48 -23.77 22.19
C LEU A 15 27.66 -22.88 21.24
N PHE A 16 27.30 -23.39 20.07
CA PHE A 16 26.43 -22.68 19.12
C PHE A 16 25.05 -22.41 19.72
N ILE A 17 24.42 -23.40 20.37
CA ILE A 17 23.13 -23.23 21.05
C ILE A 17 23.28 -22.19 22.19
N LEU A 18 24.34 -22.25 23.00
CA LEU A 18 24.57 -21.25 24.02
C LEU A 18 24.72 -19.83 23.44
N LEU A 19 25.40 -19.70 22.31
CA LEU A 19 25.55 -18.42 21.61
C LEU A 19 24.19 -17.88 21.16
N LEU A 20 23.36 -18.72 20.55
CA LEU A 20 22.00 -18.33 20.13
C LEU A 20 21.14 -17.91 21.33
N LEU A 21 21.15 -18.67 22.42
CA LEU A 21 20.43 -18.34 23.64
C LEU A 21 20.92 -17.02 24.25
N PHE A 22 22.23 -16.83 24.27
CA PHE A 22 22.85 -15.60 24.76
C PHE A 22 22.45 -14.38 23.91
N ASN A 23 22.47 -14.51 22.58
CA ASN A 23 22.03 -13.46 21.68
C ASN A 23 20.53 -13.15 21.86
N ALA A 24 19.67 -14.17 21.92
CA ALA A 24 18.25 -14.00 22.17
C ALA A 24 17.96 -13.33 23.53
N TYR A 25 18.73 -13.64 24.56
CA TYR A 25 18.62 -13.00 25.88
C TYR A 25 19.07 -11.53 25.84
N ARG A 26 20.16 -11.22 25.15
CA ARG A 26 20.68 -9.85 25.01
C ARG A 26 19.87 -8.97 24.07
N ALA A 27 19.05 -9.56 23.19
CA ALA A 27 18.22 -8.80 22.27
C ALA A 27 17.28 -7.89 23.06
N LYS A 28 17.51 -6.58 22.97
CA LYS A 28 16.67 -5.59 23.64
C LYS A 28 15.38 -5.43 22.83
N PRO A 29 14.22 -5.41 23.49
CA PRO A 29 12.98 -5.05 22.82
C PRO A 29 13.13 -3.71 22.13
N TRP A 30 12.55 -3.58 20.93
CA TRP A 30 12.46 -2.28 20.28
C TRP A 30 11.69 -1.33 21.21
N PRO A 31 12.20 -0.13 21.50
CA PRO A 31 11.51 0.76 22.41
C PRO A 31 10.12 1.10 21.84
N ALA A 32 9.10 0.73 22.58
CA ALA A 32 7.73 1.14 22.29
C ALA A 32 7.57 2.62 22.69
N SER A 33 8.27 3.50 22.01
CA SER A 33 8.16 4.93 22.21
C SER A 33 7.12 5.50 21.25
N ALA A 34 5.86 5.23 21.53
CA ALA A 34 4.84 6.13 21.04
C ALA A 34 4.83 7.34 21.98
N ALA A 35 5.35 8.47 21.54
CA ALA A 35 5.01 9.73 22.17
C ALA A 35 3.48 9.79 22.21
N LYS A 36 2.88 10.08 23.37
CA LYS A 36 1.43 10.29 23.45
C LYS A 36 1.10 11.50 22.58
N ILE A 37 0.62 11.23 21.39
CA ILE A 37 0.11 12.27 20.51
C ILE A 37 -1.30 12.58 21.01
N ASN A 38 -1.53 13.84 21.40
CA ASN A 38 -2.88 14.30 21.65
C ASN A 38 -3.61 14.38 20.32
N LEU A 39 -4.36 13.34 20.00
CA LEU A 39 -5.22 13.34 18.81
C LEU A 39 -6.31 14.41 19.00
N ARG A 40 -6.42 15.30 18.04
CA ARG A 40 -7.56 16.20 17.96
C ARG A 40 -8.78 15.41 17.50
N PRO A 41 -9.98 15.68 18.05
CA PRO A 41 -11.19 15.07 17.52
C PRO A 41 -11.35 15.44 16.04
N LEU A 42 -11.78 14.46 15.24
CA LEU A 42 -12.16 14.72 13.86
C LEU A 42 -13.41 15.62 13.87
N PRO A 43 -13.46 16.65 13.01
CA PRO A 43 -14.68 17.44 12.87
C PRO A 43 -15.78 16.57 12.22
N ASP A 44 -17.04 16.84 12.58
CA ASP A 44 -18.19 16.15 11.98
C ASP A 44 -18.22 16.26 10.45
N SER A 45 -17.70 17.38 9.92
CA SER A 45 -17.53 17.57 8.47
C SER A 45 -16.66 16.51 7.82
N ALA A 46 -15.61 16.03 8.48
CA ALA A 46 -14.74 14.99 7.94
C ALA A 46 -15.50 13.67 7.71
N ILE A 47 -16.37 13.31 8.65
CA ILE A 47 -17.23 12.13 8.55
C ILE A 47 -18.20 12.29 7.37
N GLN A 48 -18.79 13.47 7.23
CA GLN A 48 -19.70 13.79 6.12
C GLN A 48 -18.97 13.80 4.76
N HIS A 49 -17.76 14.37 4.70
CA HIS A 49 -16.96 14.36 3.47
C HIS A 49 -16.59 12.94 3.05
N MET A 50 -16.22 12.08 4.01
CA MET A 50 -15.94 10.67 3.71
C MET A 50 -17.19 9.95 3.20
N SER A 51 -18.35 10.14 3.82
CA SER A 51 -19.62 9.59 3.34
C SER A 51 -19.94 10.04 1.92
N GLN A 52 -19.82 11.35 1.64
CA GLN A 52 -20.06 11.91 0.31
C GLN A 52 -19.04 11.38 -0.73
N ALA A 53 -17.78 11.23 -0.33
CA ALA A 53 -16.75 10.67 -1.19
C ALA A 53 -17.07 9.24 -1.66
N ILE A 54 -17.61 8.41 -0.76
CA ILE A 54 -18.05 7.04 -1.09
C ILE A 54 -19.21 7.06 -2.07
N GLN A 55 -20.13 8.01 -1.95
CA GLN A 55 -21.30 8.12 -2.85
C GLN A 55 -20.94 8.48 -4.30
N ILE A 56 -19.69 8.87 -4.57
CA ILE A 56 -19.20 9.14 -5.91
C ILE A 56 -18.51 7.87 -6.45
N PRO A 57 -19.14 7.10 -7.36
CA PRO A 57 -18.61 5.82 -7.82
C PRO A 57 -17.50 6.02 -8.88
N THR A 58 -16.34 6.44 -8.47
CA THR A 58 -15.16 6.63 -9.33
C THR A 58 -14.54 5.29 -9.72
N ILE A 59 -15.29 4.47 -10.43
CA ILE A 59 -14.89 3.13 -10.81
C ILE A 59 -13.90 3.21 -11.98
N SER A 60 -12.70 2.69 -11.78
CA SER A 60 -11.75 2.45 -12.87
C SER A 60 -12.02 1.08 -13.49
N ILE A 61 -12.02 1.04 -14.83
CA ILE A 61 -12.21 -0.16 -15.61
C ILE A 61 -11.00 -0.28 -16.53
N SER A 62 -10.54 -1.50 -16.78
CA SER A 62 -9.35 -1.78 -17.60
C SER A 62 -9.26 -0.92 -18.87
N ASP A 63 -8.06 -0.68 -19.37
CA ASP A 63 -7.67 0.22 -20.47
C ASP A 63 -8.55 0.23 -21.73
N SER A 64 -9.38 -0.79 -21.93
CA SER A 64 -10.25 -0.91 -23.08
C SER A 64 -11.61 -0.22 -22.94
N ALA A 65 -11.99 0.20 -21.73
CA ALA A 65 -13.25 0.87 -21.47
C ALA A 65 -13.01 2.31 -21.04
N ALA A 66 -13.69 3.27 -21.67
CA ALA A 66 -13.64 4.67 -21.24
C ALA A 66 -14.18 4.78 -19.79
N PRO A 67 -13.47 5.44 -18.87
CA PRO A 67 -13.95 5.63 -17.51
C PRO A 67 -15.25 6.45 -17.51
N ASP A 68 -16.08 6.27 -16.48
CA ASP A 68 -17.23 7.17 -16.27
C ASP A 68 -16.72 8.57 -15.92
N THR A 69 -16.53 9.37 -16.96
CA THR A 69 -15.99 10.73 -16.84
C THR A 69 -16.87 11.62 -15.95
N ALA A 70 -18.16 11.34 -15.82
CA ALA A 70 -19.08 12.11 -14.99
C ALA A 70 -18.78 11.91 -13.50
N ALA A 71 -18.51 10.68 -13.06
CA ALA A 71 -18.12 10.40 -11.68
C ALA A 71 -16.79 11.08 -11.31
N PHE A 72 -15.79 11.03 -12.19
CA PHE A 72 -14.50 11.68 -11.97
C PHE A 72 -14.59 13.22 -11.98
N GLN A 73 -15.46 13.80 -12.81
CA GLN A 73 -15.75 15.24 -12.77
C GLN A 73 -16.47 15.62 -11.47
N THR A 74 -17.43 14.82 -11.03
CA THR A 74 -18.15 15.02 -9.77
C THR A 74 -17.18 14.97 -8.58
N TRP A 75 -16.19 14.09 -8.62
CA TRP A 75 -15.12 14.04 -7.62
C TRP A 75 -14.32 15.35 -7.56
N GLY A 76 -13.90 15.88 -8.71
CA GLY A 76 -13.21 17.18 -8.77
C GLY A 76 -14.02 18.32 -8.16
N ALA A 77 -15.32 18.40 -8.48
CA ALA A 77 -16.23 19.39 -7.92
C ALA A 77 -16.50 19.16 -6.42
N PHE A 78 -16.53 17.92 -5.97
CA PHE A 78 -16.62 17.56 -4.56
C PHE A 78 -15.42 18.07 -3.77
N MET A 79 -14.19 17.82 -4.23
CA MET A 79 -12.97 18.31 -3.58
C MET A 79 -12.98 19.84 -3.45
N GLU A 80 -13.33 20.54 -4.53
CA GLU A 80 -13.35 22.01 -4.56
C GLU A 80 -14.35 22.59 -3.56
N ARG A 81 -15.53 22.01 -3.47
CA ARG A 81 -16.59 22.43 -2.54
C ARG A 81 -16.25 22.11 -1.08
N SER A 82 -15.66 20.94 -0.82
CA SER A 82 -15.40 20.43 0.52
C SER A 82 -14.13 21.00 1.16
N TYR A 83 -13.16 21.40 0.35
CA TYR A 83 -11.84 21.86 0.80
C TYR A 83 -11.47 23.24 0.20
N PRO A 84 -12.24 24.29 0.50
CA PRO A 84 -12.04 25.61 -0.12
C PRO A 84 -10.68 26.24 0.21
N LEU A 85 -10.14 26.06 1.43
CA LEU A 85 -8.84 26.62 1.79
C LEU A 85 -7.70 25.92 1.04
N VAL A 86 -7.79 24.60 0.86
CA VAL A 86 -6.84 23.85 0.02
C VAL A 86 -6.83 24.43 -1.40
N HIS A 87 -8.00 24.66 -2.00
CA HIS A 87 -8.09 25.21 -3.35
C HIS A 87 -7.70 26.69 -3.44
N GLN A 88 -7.84 27.45 -2.38
CA GLN A 88 -7.47 28.85 -2.32
C GLN A 88 -5.95 29.05 -2.11
N HIS A 89 -5.32 28.23 -1.28
CA HIS A 89 -3.95 28.46 -0.83
C HIS A 89 -2.90 27.56 -1.51
N LEU A 90 -3.29 26.42 -2.07
CA LEU A 90 -2.40 25.52 -2.77
C LEU A 90 -2.53 25.70 -4.28
N THR A 91 -1.41 25.52 -4.99
CA THR A 91 -1.46 25.51 -6.46
C THR A 91 -1.90 24.15 -6.95
N ARG A 92 -3.12 24.08 -7.52
CA ARG A 92 -3.67 22.85 -8.11
C ARG A 92 -3.25 22.71 -9.57
N THR A 93 -2.71 21.57 -9.92
CA THR A 93 -2.47 21.13 -11.31
C THR A 93 -3.27 19.86 -11.57
N CYS A 94 -4.04 19.84 -12.67
CA CYS A 94 -4.74 18.66 -13.13
C CYS A 94 -3.97 18.02 -14.29
N ILE A 95 -3.50 16.79 -14.10
CA ILE A 95 -2.69 16.05 -15.07
C ILE A 95 -3.60 15.06 -15.79
N ARG A 96 -3.62 15.14 -17.13
CA ARG A 96 -4.40 14.22 -17.97
C ARG A 96 -5.87 14.08 -17.54
N ARG A 97 -6.51 15.19 -17.16
CA ARG A 97 -7.92 15.37 -16.79
C ARG A 97 -8.31 14.99 -15.37
N PHE A 98 -7.72 13.97 -14.74
CA PHE A 98 -8.24 13.43 -13.48
C PHE A 98 -7.19 13.16 -12.42
N SER A 99 -5.89 13.20 -12.70
CA SER A 99 -4.87 13.16 -11.65
C SER A 99 -4.62 14.57 -11.12
N TYR A 100 -4.62 14.73 -9.82
CA TYR A 100 -4.47 16.02 -9.16
C TYR A 100 -3.15 16.10 -8.41
N VAL A 101 -2.47 17.23 -8.58
CA VAL A 101 -1.27 17.59 -7.80
C VAL A 101 -1.53 18.95 -7.18
N PHE A 102 -1.50 19.01 -5.85
CA PHE A 102 -1.57 20.26 -5.09
C PHE A 102 -0.19 20.55 -4.52
N GLU A 103 0.34 21.72 -4.83
CA GLU A 103 1.61 22.21 -4.29
C GLU A 103 1.33 23.17 -3.14
N TRP A 104 1.74 22.81 -1.93
CA TRP A 104 1.74 23.67 -0.75
C TRP A 104 3.17 24.16 -0.47
N LYS A 105 3.47 25.37 -0.89
CA LYS A 105 4.82 25.95 -0.77
C LYS A 105 5.24 26.10 0.68
N GLY A 106 6.43 25.61 0.98
CA GLY A 106 7.07 25.77 2.28
C GLY A 106 7.84 27.09 2.39
N GLN A 107 8.14 27.47 3.64
CA GLN A 107 8.94 28.66 3.95
C GLN A 107 10.42 28.49 3.58
N ARG A 108 10.90 27.24 3.48
CA ARG A 108 12.29 26.88 3.24
C ARG A 108 12.42 26.06 1.98
N PRO A 109 12.52 26.73 0.82
CA PRO A 109 12.56 26.06 -0.50
C PRO A 109 13.81 25.19 -0.71
N GLU A 110 14.85 25.40 0.09
CA GLU A 110 16.07 24.57 0.06
C GLU A 110 15.87 23.17 0.65
N LEU A 111 14.81 22.95 1.42
CA LEU A 111 14.49 21.64 1.97
C LEU A 111 13.82 20.77 0.89
N ALA A 112 14.29 19.55 0.74
CA ALA A 112 13.64 18.57 -0.12
C ALA A 112 12.16 18.40 0.29
N PRO A 113 11.22 18.41 -0.66
CA PRO A 113 9.78 18.36 -0.36
C PRO A 113 9.34 16.99 0.14
N LEU A 114 8.14 16.92 0.70
CA LEU A 114 7.42 15.67 0.96
C LEU A 114 6.31 15.50 -0.07
N ILE A 115 6.05 14.25 -0.42
CA ILE A 115 4.90 13.87 -1.23
C ILE A 115 3.97 13.02 -0.35
N LEU A 116 2.70 13.40 -0.30
CA LEU A 116 1.61 12.61 0.26
C LEU A 116 0.75 12.19 -0.91
N MET A 117 0.52 10.91 -1.08
CA MET A 117 -0.26 10.42 -2.19
C MET A 117 -1.34 9.45 -1.75
N GLY A 118 -2.28 9.21 -2.64
CA GLY A 118 -3.36 8.27 -2.52
C GLY A 118 -4.13 8.22 -3.84
N HIS A 119 -5.07 7.31 -3.95
CA HIS A 119 -5.93 7.21 -5.12
C HIS A 119 -7.41 7.30 -4.74
N TYR A 120 -8.22 7.77 -5.65
CA TYR A 120 -9.65 7.92 -5.40
C TYR A 120 -10.53 7.10 -6.33
N ASP A 121 -9.92 6.38 -7.25
CA ASP A 121 -10.63 5.35 -8.00
C ASP A 121 -10.86 4.10 -7.14
N VAL A 122 -11.75 3.27 -7.58
CA VAL A 122 -12.15 2.05 -6.88
C VAL A 122 -12.43 0.93 -7.87
N VAL A 123 -12.22 -0.32 -7.45
CA VAL A 123 -12.64 -1.49 -8.24
C VAL A 123 -14.16 -1.56 -8.37
N PRO A 124 -14.68 -2.12 -9.46
CA PRO A 124 -16.11 -2.34 -9.64
C PRO A 124 -16.68 -3.28 -8.58
N VAL A 125 -17.98 -3.20 -8.38
CA VAL A 125 -18.75 -4.18 -7.61
C VAL A 125 -19.43 -5.13 -8.58
N GLU A 126 -18.99 -6.38 -8.57
CA GLU A 126 -19.58 -7.40 -9.44
C GLU A 126 -21.02 -7.67 -9.05
N ALA A 127 -21.91 -7.73 -10.05
CA ALA A 127 -23.35 -7.98 -9.86
C ALA A 127 -23.61 -9.27 -9.08
N ALA A 128 -22.80 -10.31 -9.29
CA ALA A 128 -22.93 -11.61 -8.62
C ALA A 128 -22.74 -11.53 -7.11
N VAL A 129 -21.99 -10.56 -6.60
CA VAL A 129 -21.70 -10.39 -5.15
C VAL A 129 -22.37 -9.15 -4.56
N ALA A 130 -23.02 -8.32 -5.36
CA ALA A 130 -23.67 -7.09 -4.89
C ALA A 130 -24.70 -7.35 -3.78
N ALA A 131 -25.44 -8.46 -3.86
CA ALA A 131 -26.43 -8.86 -2.86
C ALA A 131 -25.80 -9.34 -1.52
N GLN A 132 -24.50 -9.60 -1.48
CA GLN A 132 -23.78 -10.02 -0.27
C GLN A 132 -23.30 -8.84 0.58
N TRP A 133 -23.42 -7.63 0.05
CA TRP A 133 -23.04 -6.43 0.79
C TRP A 133 -24.06 -6.15 1.89
N THR A 134 -23.57 -5.88 3.10
CA THR A 134 -24.41 -5.51 4.25
C THR A 134 -25.15 -4.19 4.02
N ARG A 135 -24.52 -3.27 3.29
CA ARG A 135 -25.07 -1.97 2.88
C ARG A 135 -24.81 -1.76 1.39
N PRO A 136 -25.61 -0.96 0.69
CA PRO A 136 -25.31 -0.67 -0.72
C PRO A 136 -23.88 -0.14 -0.91
N PRO A 137 -23.12 -0.65 -1.89
CA PRO A 137 -21.69 -0.37 -2.02
C PRO A 137 -21.28 1.10 -2.10
N PHE A 138 -22.16 1.94 -2.60
CA PHE A 138 -21.94 3.38 -2.75
C PHE A 138 -22.93 4.23 -1.92
N SER A 139 -23.47 3.67 -0.83
CA SER A 139 -24.41 4.42 0.02
C SER A 139 -23.72 5.49 0.88
N GLY A 140 -22.50 5.24 1.31
CA GLY A 140 -21.82 6.11 2.29
C GLY A 140 -22.52 6.13 3.65
N ASP A 141 -23.30 5.09 3.99
CA ASP A 141 -24.06 5.02 5.23
C ASP A 141 -23.17 5.21 6.46
N ILE A 142 -23.61 6.05 7.39
CA ILE A 142 -22.94 6.27 8.67
C ILE A 142 -23.76 5.59 9.75
N THR A 143 -23.35 4.42 10.17
CA THR A 143 -24.03 3.64 11.22
C THR A 143 -22.99 2.86 12.04
N ASP A 144 -23.33 2.57 13.30
CA ASP A 144 -22.54 1.70 14.17
C ASP A 144 -21.06 2.15 14.29
N SER A 145 -20.83 3.45 14.31
CA SER A 145 -19.48 4.06 14.33
C SER A 145 -18.62 3.75 13.11
N CYS A 146 -19.24 3.33 12.01
CA CYS A 146 -18.59 3.02 10.73
C CYS A 146 -19.18 3.85 9.60
N ILE A 147 -18.36 4.09 8.58
CA ILE A 147 -18.78 4.61 7.27
C ILE A 147 -18.68 3.47 6.29
N TRP A 148 -19.80 3.09 5.66
CA TRP A 148 -19.91 1.91 4.83
C TRP A 148 -19.77 2.25 3.35
N GLY A 149 -18.98 1.47 2.64
CA GLY A 149 -18.99 1.46 1.18
C GLY A 149 -17.68 1.11 0.53
N ARG A 150 -17.70 0.95 -0.78
CA ARG A 150 -16.55 0.72 -1.64
C ARG A 150 -15.65 1.96 -1.63
N GLY A 151 -14.32 1.77 -1.41
CA GLY A 151 -13.37 2.86 -1.28
C GLY A 151 -13.26 3.42 0.15
N ALA A 152 -14.03 2.88 1.12
CA ALA A 152 -13.95 3.35 2.51
C ALA A 152 -12.61 3.04 3.18
N VAL A 153 -11.89 2.03 2.70
CA VAL A 153 -10.56 1.65 3.20
C VAL A 153 -9.52 1.87 2.11
N ASP A 154 -9.82 1.53 0.87
CA ASP A 154 -8.92 1.52 -0.27
C ASP A 154 -9.51 2.39 -1.40
N ASP A 155 -8.99 3.63 -1.66
CA ASP A 155 -8.14 4.46 -0.78
C ASP A 155 -8.72 5.88 -0.63
N LYS A 156 -10.02 6.05 -0.85
CA LYS A 156 -10.67 7.37 -0.62
C LYS A 156 -10.43 7.90 0.79
N ASN A 157 -10.28 7.00 1.74
CA ASN A 157 -9.95 7.35 3.12
C ASN A 157 -8.58 8.04 3.23
N GLY A 158 -7.56 7.57 2.52
CA GLY A 158 -6.25 8.20 2.45
C GLY A 158 -6.34 9.61 1.87
N VAL A 159 -7.01 9.75 0.71
CA VAL A 159 -7.21 11.05 0.06
C VAL A 159 -7.97 12.03 0.96
N ILE A 160 -9.09 11.60 1.55
CA ILE A 160 -9.89 12.44 2.45
C ILE A 160 -9.08 12.83 3.70
N SER A 161 -8.35 11.90 4.29
CA SER A 161 -7.50 12.17 5.47
C SER A 161 -6.44 13.23 5.18
N ILE A 162 -5.78 13.17 4.02
CA ILE A 162 -4.79 14.15 3.58
C ILE A 162 -5.45 15.53 3.39
N LEU A 163 -6.61 15.58 2.74
CA LEU A 163 -7.33 16.84 2.49
C LEU A 163 -7.86 17.46 3.76
N GLU A 164 -8.45 16.68 4.68
CA GLU A 164 -8.91 17.14 6.00
C GLU A 164 -7.75 17.70 6.83
N ALA A 165 -6.61 17.03 6.83
CA ALA A 165 -5.43 17.49 7.54
C ALA A 165 -4.93 18.82 6.96
N ALA A 166 -4.84 18.94 5.64
CA ALA A 166 -4.41 20.16 4.97
C ALA A 166 -5.39 21.33 5.24
N GLU A 167 -6.70 21.11 5.06
CA GLU A 167 -7.75 22.11 5.32
C GLU A 167 -7.74 22.57 6.77
N GLY A 168 -7.62 21.64 7.72
CA GLY A 168 -7.54 21.93 9.15
C GLY A 168 -6.29 22.72 9.54
N LEU A 169 -5.14 22.39 8.95
CA LEU A 169 -3.89 23.10 9.17
C LEU A 169 -3.94 24.51 8.60
N LEU A 170 -4.46 24.69 7.38
CA LEU A 170 -4.66 26.00 6.76
C LEU A 170 -5.59 26.87 7.58
N ARG A 171 -6.71 26.33 8.08
CA ARG A 171 -7.64 27.05 8.95
C ARG A 171 -6.98 27.58 10.21
N ASN A 172 -5.95 26.90 10.71
CA ASN A 172 -5.17 27.35 11.86
C ASN A 172 -3.94 28.20 11.49
N GLY A 173 -3.84 28.67 10.24
CA GLY A 173 -2.75 29.52 9.78
C GLY A 173 -1.39 28.80 9.70
N PHE A 174 -1.37 27.47 9.64
CA PHE A 174 -0.12 26.71 9.54
C PHE A 174 0.53 26.93 8.17
N VAL A 175 1.84 27.19 8.17
CA VAL A 175 2.66 27.22 6.96
C VAL A 175 3.77 26.19 7.12
N PRO A 176 3.91 25.24 6.19
CA PRO A 176 4.91 24.20 6.28
C PRO A 176 6.34 24.76 6.12
N GLN A 177 7.31 24.13 6.76
CA GLN A 177 8.73 24.48 6.56
C GLN A 177 9.19 24.08 5.17
N ARG A 178 8.91 22.86 4.75
CA ARG A 178 9.23 22.34 3.41
C ARG A 178 7.98 22.26 2.55
N THR A 179 8.15 22.35 1.25
CA THR A 179 7.03 22.19 0.30
C THR A 179 6.41 20.80 0.43
N LEU A 180 5.09 20.75 0.40
CA LEU A 180 4.31 19.51 0.37
C LEU A 180 3.64 19.39 -1.01
N TYR A 181 3.68 18.19 -1.57
CA TYR A 181 2.89 17.83 -2.74
C TYR A 181 1.83 16.81 -2.32
N LEU A 182 0.56 17.13 -2.56
CA LEU A 182 -0.54 16.17 -2.37
C LEU A 182 -0.89 15.67 -3.78
N CYS A 183 -0.72 14.37 -4.00
CA CYS A 183 -0.85 13.75 -5.31
C CYS A 183 -1.96 12.70 -5.27
N PHE A 184 -3.00 12.86 -6.10
CA PHE A 184 -4.15 11.97 -6.12
C PHE A 184 -4.32 11.33 -7.49
N GLY A 185 -4.17 10.00 -7.54
CA GLY A 185 -4.35 9.15 -8.72
C GLY A 185 -5.81 8.80 -8.98
N HIS A 186 -6.09 8.34 -10.20
CA HIS A 186 -7.46 8.00 -10.63
C HIS A 186 -7.58 6.66 -11.36
N ASP A 187 -6.52 5.87 -11.42
CA ASP A 187 -6.46 4.61 -12.15
C ASP A 187 -5.48 3.60 -11.50
N GLU A 188 -5.32 3.68 -10.17
CA GLU A 188 -4.43 2.80 -9.41
C GLU A 188 -4.90 1.35 -9.51
N GLU A 189 -6.18 1.11 -9.29
CA GLU A 189 -6.83 -0.20 -9.23
C GLU A 189 -6.71 -1.01 -10.54
N ILE A 190 -6.46 -0.33 -11.64
CA ILE A 190 -6.20 -0.96 -12.93
C ILE A 190 -4.72 -0.86 -13.35
N ARG A 191 -3.86 -0.39 -12.44
CA ARG A 191 -2.43 -0.12 -12.72
C ARG A 191 -2.26 0.81 -13.92
N GLY A 192 -3.09 1.82 -13.97
CA GLY A 192 -3.06 2.82 -15.01
C GLY A 192 -1.82 3.73 -14.93
N PRO A 193 -1.61 4.56 -15.95
CA PRO A 193 -0.42 5.37 -16.06
C PRO A 193 -0.43 6.64 -15.22
N SER A 194 -1.48 6.92 -14.42
CA SER A 194 -1.62 8.21 -13.72
C SER A 194 -0.43 8.54 -12.81
N THR A 195 0.03 7.57 -12.04
CA THR A 195 1.21 7.73 -11.17
C THR A 195 2.46 8.06 -11.99
N SER A 196 2.67 7.39 -13.13
CA SER A 196 3.79 7.69 -14.03
C SER A 196 3.73 9.11 -14.58
N TRP A 197 2.55 9.61 -14.93
CA TRP A 197 2.38 11.00 -15.39
C TRP A 197 2.67 12.01 -14.28
N VAL A 198 2.28 11.73 -13.05
CA VAL A 198 2.61 12.58 -11.89
C VAL A 198 4.12 12.58 -11.65
N VAL A 199 4.77 11.42 -11.70
CA VAL A 199 6.23 11.30 -11.57
C VAL A 199 6.94 12.10 -12.66
N ASP A 200 6.51 12.01 -13.91
CA ASP A 200 7.10 12.75 -15.01
C ASP A 200 6.91 14.28 -14.85
N TYR A 201 5.73 14.70 -14.40
CA TYR A 201 5.45 16.09 -14.08
C TYR A 201 6.40 16.64 -13.02
N LEU A 202 6.60 15.91 -11.93
CA LEU A 202 7.52 16.28 -10.84
C LEU A 202 8.98 16.26 -11.30
N ARG A 203 9.39 15.22 -12.05
CA ARG A 203 10.75 15.08 -12.59
C ARG A 203 11.12 16.22 -13.54
N GLN A 204 10.22 16.62 -14.43
CA GLN A 204 10.45 17.74 -15.35
C GLN A 204 10.67 19.07 -14.62
N ARG A 205 10.20 19.19 -13.37
CA ARG A 205 10.42 20.35 -12.49
C ARG A 205 11.64 20.20 -11.57
N GLY A 206 12.40 19.13 -11.71
CA GLY A 206 13.59 18.88 -10.88
C GLY A 206 13.25 18.51 -9.43
N ILE A 207 12.01 18.15 -9.15
CA ILE A 207 11.55 17.83 -7.80
C ILE A 207 12.06 16.45 -7.39
N ARG A 208 12.80 16.45 -6.28
CA ARG A 208 13.30 15.22 -5.62
C ARG A 208 12.82 15.23 -4.18
N PRO A 209 11.88 14.37 -3.81
CA PRO A 209 11.33 14.37 -2.46
C PRO A 209 12.32 13.76 -1.46
N GLU A 210 12.22 14.21 -0.21
CA GLU A 210 12.85 13.57 0.95
C GLU A 210 12.15 12.25 1.27
N MET A 211 10.82 12.25 1.17
CA MET A 211 9.99 11.11 1.46
C MET A 211 8.70 11.16 0.62
N VAL A 212 8.23 9.99 0.24
CA VAL A 212 6.90 9.78 -0.31
C VAL A 212 6.12 8.93 0.71
N LEU A 213 4.96 9.41 1.11
CA LEU A 213 4.00 8.65 1.91
C LEU A 213 2.83 8.28 1.00
N ASP A 214 2.61 7.00 0.87
CA ASP A 214 1.55 6.39 0.09
C ASP A 214 0.63 5.59 1.02
N GLU A 215 -0.35 4.96 0.46
CA GLU A 215 -1.25 4.06 1.15
C GLU A 215 -0.59 2.73 1.54
N GLY A 216 -1.35 1.86 2.19
CA GLY A 216 -0.97 0.50 2.53
C GLY A 216 -0.50 0.34 3.96
N GLY A 217 -0.40 -0.92 4.36
CA GLY A 217 -0.14 -1.28 5.73
C GLY A 217 -1.39 -1.27 6.61
N GLU A 218 -1.28 -1.87 7.77
CA GLU A 218 -2.38 -1.96 8.71
C GLU A 218 -1.87 -2.00 10.14
N VAL A 219 -2.71 -1.58 11.08
CA VAL A 219 -2.54 -1.89 12.49
C VAL A 219 -3.32 -3.17 12.78
N SER A 220 -2.62 -4.27 13.04
CA SER A 220 -3.22 -5.59 13.24
C SER A 220 -3.05 -6.08 14.68
N GLU A 221 -4.17 -6.48 15.29
CA GLU A 221 -4.18 -7.19 16.57
C GLU A 221 -4.12 -8.70 16.37
N SER A 222 -4.74 -9.20 15.31
CA SER A 222 -4.89 -10.65 15.06
C SER A 222 -3.59 -11.32 14.64
N LYS A 223 -2.74 -10.63 13.88
CA LYS A 223 -1.43 -11.14 13.43
C LYS A 223 -0.38 -11.13 14.53
N THR A 224 -0.72 -10.64 15.71
CA THR A 224 0.21 -10.35 16.80
C THR A 224 -0.25 -10.86 18.15
N LYS A 225 -1.18 -11.82 18.18
CA LYS A 225 -1.59 -12.48 19.44
C LYS A 225 -0.40 -12.93 20.27
N GLU A 226 0.66 -13.36 19.61
CA GLU A 226 1.91 -13.82 20.23
C GLU A 226 2.83 -12.68 20.72
N LEU A 227 2.58 -11.44 20.26
CA LEU A 227 3.31 -10.25 20.72
C LEU A 227 2.60 -9.54 21.88
N GLY A 228 1.34 -9.93 22.21
CA GLY A 228 0.54 -9.34 23.29
C GLY A 228 0.18 -7.86 23.08
N ARG A 229 0.35 -7.32 21.87
CA ARG A 229 0.08 -5.91 21.53
C ARG A 229 -0.14 -5.73 20.03
N PRO A 230 -0.91 -4.70 19.62
CA PRO A 230 -1.09 -4.38 18.20
C PRO A 230 0.23 -4.07 17.51
N LEU A 231 0.34 -4.41 16.22
CA LEU A 231 1.48 -4.13 15.36
C LEU A 231 1.05 -3.22 14.22
N ALA A 232 1.65 -2.04 14.14
CA ALA A 232 1.58 -1.19 12.96
C ALA A 232 2.76 -1.52 12.03
N VAL A 233 2.46 -1.93 10.80
CA VAL A 233 3.47 -2.24 9.80
C VAL A 233 3.55 -1.08 8.82
N ILE A 234 4.77 -0.52 8.67
CA ILE A 234 5.06 0.52 7.68
C ILE A 234 5.92 -0.13 6.60
N GLY A 235 5.39 -0.20 5.38
CA GLY A 235 6.14 -0.64 4.21
C GLY A 235 7.21 0.40 3.84
N VAL A 236 8.46 -0.03 3.68
CA VAL A 236 9.57 0.85 3.27
C VAL A 236 10.16 0.44 1.93
N ALA A 237 9.63 -0.61 1.34
CA ALA A 237 9.99 -1.10 0.01
C ALA A 237 8.92 -2.05 -0.52
N GLU A 238 8.72 -2.04 -1.82
CA GLU A 238 7.84 -2.96 -2.51
C GLU A 238 8.60 -3.87 -3.46
N LYS A 239 8.01 -5.03 -3.75
CA LYS A 239 8.49 -5.92 -4.79
C LYS A 239 8.03 -5.39 -6.15
N GLY A 240 8.91 -5.47 -7.15
CA GLY A 240 8.48 -5.24 -8.52
C GLY A 240 7.42 -6.25 -8.95
N HIS A 241 6.46 -5.79 -9.73
CA HIS A 241 5.44 -6.63 -10.37
C HIS A 241 5.73 -6.73 -11.86
N VAL A 242 5.51 -7.92 -12.43
CA VAL A 242 5.61 -8.15 -13.87
C VAL A 242 4.58 -9.18 -14.29
N SER A 243 3.88 -8.91 -15.38
CA SER A 243 3.00 -9.86 -16.03
C SER A 243 3.70 -10.46 -17.25
N PHE A 244 3.59 -11.76 -17.41
CA PHE A 244 4.10 -12.48 -18.59
C PHE A 244 2.92 -13.10 -19.33
N GLU A 245 2.90 -12.94 -20.65
CA GLU A 245 2.04 -13.69 -21.52
C GLU A 245 2.84 -14.86 -22.11
N LEU A 246 2.30 -16.05 -21.98
CA LEU A 246 2.86 -17.27 -22.57
C LEU A 246 1.96 -17.68 -23.71
N SER A 247 2.44 -17.60 -24.93
CA SER A 247 1.69 -17.96 -26.12
C SER A 247 2.41 -19.07 -26.91
N ILE A 248 1.65 -19.97 -27.49
CA ILE A 248 2.14 -21.03 -28.36
C ILE A 248 1.42 -20.94 -29.70
N ASN A 249 2.20 -20.72 -30.76
CA ASN A 249 1.72 -20.79 -32.13
C ASN A 249 2.09 -22.15 -32.71
N LYS A 250 1.08 -22.96 -33.03
CA LYS A 250 1.23 -24.27 -33.67
C LYS A 250 0.15 -24.46 -34.73
N GLU A 251 0.53 -25.02 -35.85
CA GLU A 251 -0.43 -25.37 -36.89
C GLU A 251 -1.48 -26.34 -36.34
N GLY A 252 -2.75 -26.05 -36.66
CA GLY A 252 -3.86 -26.91 -36.30
C GLY A 252 -3.84 -28.21 -37.06
N GLY A 253 -4.48 -29.25 -36.53
CA GLY A 253 -4.66 -30.55 -37.16
C GLY A 253 -6.08 -31.04 -36.98
N HIS A 254 -6.43 -32.15 -37.68
CA HIS A 254 -7.75 -32.74 -37.53
C HIS A 254 -7.87 -33.41 -36.16
N SER A 255 -8.94 -33.12 -35.41
CA SER A 255 -9.13 -33.61 -34.05
C SER A 255 -9.11 -35.13 -33.87
N SER A 256 -9.44 -35.89 -34.95
CA SER A 256 -9.37 -37.37 -34.92
C SER A 256 -7.94 -37.92 -35.13
N LEU A 257 -6.98 -37.08 -35.54
CA LEU A 257 -5.58 -37.43 -35.75
C LEU A 257 -4.71 -36.42 -35.04
N PRO A 258 -4.76 -36.34 -33.68
CA PRO A 258 -4.03 -35.33 -32.95
C PRO A 258 -2.51 -35.56 -33.11
N ALA A 259 -1.78 -34.44 -33.19
CA ALA A 259 -0.33 -34.52 -33.12
C ALA A 259 0.11 -35.14 -31.78
N LYS A 260 1.26 -35.82 -31.77
CA LYS A 260 1.81 -36.40 -30.53
C LYS A 260 1.98 -35.42 -29.39
N GLU A 261 2.21 -34.16 -29.73
CA GLU A 261 2.31 -33.05 -28.81
C GLU A 261 1.49 -31.87 -29.35
N THR A 262 0.50 -31.43 -28.60
CA THR A 262 -0.37 -30.29 -28.94
C THR A 262 0.18 -28.98 -28.38
N ALA A 263 -0.37 -27.84 -28.79
CA ALA A 263 -0.04 -26.53 -28.19
C ALA A 263 -0.36 -26.50 -26.67
N ILE A 264 -1.42 -27.21 -26.26
CA ILE A 264 -1.80 -27.33 -24.84
C ILE A 264 -0.74 -28.10 -24.06
N ASP A 265 -0.20 -29.20 -24.61
CA ASP A 265 0.84 -30.00 -23.93
C ASP A 265 2.12 -29.19 -23.71
N ILE A 266 2.51 -28.39 -24.72
CA ILE A 266 3.68 -27.52 -24.63
C ILE A 266 3.46 -26.43 -23.56
N LEU A 267 2.30 -25.78 -23.57
CA LEU A 267 1.97 -24.74 -22.61
C LEU A 267 1.90 -25.29 -21.18
N ASN A 268 1.26 -26.43 -20.98
CA ASN A 268 1.23 -27.13 -19.68
C ASN A 268 2.62 -27.47 -19.18
N THR A 269 3.49 -27.96 -20.07
CA THR A 269 4.89 -28.27 -19.71
C THR A 269 5.64 -27.01 -19.28
N ALA A 270 5.46 -25.89 -19.97
CA ALA A 270 6.06 -24.62 -19.61
C ALA A 270 5.56 -24.12 -18.25
N LEU A 271 4.26 -24.14 -18.00
CA LEU A 271 3.66 -23.78 -16.72
C LEU A 271 4.12 -24.67 -15.57
N TYR A 272 4.21 -25.97 -15.81
CA TYR A 272 4.73 -26.93 -14.82
C TYR A 272 6.19 -26.62 -14.45
N ARG A 273 7.04 -26.32 -15.43
CA ARG A 273 8.44 -25.93 -15.19
C ARG A 273 8.54 -24.63 -14.40
N LEU A 274 7.76 -23.61 -14.76
CA LEU A 274 7.72 -22.33 -14.02
C LEU A 274 7.32 -22.55 -12.56
N LYS A 275 6.28 -23.34 -12.31
CA LYS A 275 5.82 -23.65 -10.96
C LYS A 275 6.89 -24.35 -10.11
N ASN A 276 7.62 -25.28 -10.72
CA ASN A 276 8.59 -26.14 -10.01
C ASN A 276 10.03 -25.62 -10.03
N SER A 277 10.26 -24.44 -10.64
CA SER A 277 11.57 -23.77 -10.67
C SER A 277 11.43 -22.34 -10.14
N PRO A 278 10.98 -22.15 -8.88
CA PRO A 278 10.87 -20.82 -8.32
C PRO A 278 12.25 -20.17 -8.20
N PRO A 279 12.34 -18.84 -8.35
CA PRO A 279 13.59 -18.14 -8.08
C PRO A 279 14.07 -18.40 -6.65
N PRO A 280 15.40 -18.38 -6.40
CA PRO A 280 15.92 -18.57 -5.06
C PRO A 280 15.39 -17.51 -4.10
N ALA A 281 14.90 -17.94 -2.94
CA ALA A 281 14.43 -17.04 -1.90
C ALA A 281 15.58 -16.17 -1.38
N ARG A 282 15.34 -14.88 -1.19
CA ARG A 282 16.29 -13.95 -0.60
C ARG A 282 15.61 -13.12 0.48
N LEU A 283 16.26 -13.00 1.62
CA LEU A 283 15.89 -12.04 2.65
C LEU A 283 16.51 -10.69 2.30
N THR A 284 15.66 -9.73 1.96
CA THR A 284 16.10 -8.34 1.73
C THR A 284 16.43 -7.64 3.05
N ALA A 285 17.17 -6.54 2.99
CA ALA A 285 17.52 -5.79 4.19
C ALA A 285 16.29 -5.33 5.02
N PRO A 286 15.22 -4.77 4.43
CA PRO A 286 14.01 -4.41 5.17
C PRO A 286 13.34 -5.62 5.86
N VAL A 287 13.30 -6.79 5.20
CA VAL A 287 12.72 -8.01 5.78
C VAL A 287 13.56 -8.53 6.95
N LYS A 288 14.89 -8.50 6.83
CA LYS A 288 15.79 -8.88 7.94
C LYS A 288 15.59 -7.97 9.15
N GLU A 289 15.52 -6.66 8.92
CA GLU A 289 15.29 -5.69 9.98
C GLU A 289 13.91 -5.89 10.64
N PHE A 290 12.86 -6.12 9.84
CA PHE A 290 11.51 -6.41 10.34
C PHE A 290 11.50 -7.66 11.24
N ILE A 291 12.10 -8.77 10.80
CA ILE A 291 12.21 -10.01 11.59
C ILE A 291 12.98 -9.74 12.88
N GLY A 292 14.11 -9.03 12.81
CA GLY A 292 14.93 -8.67 13.98
C GLY A 292 14.15 -7.84 15.00
N ARG A 293 13.39 -6.83 14.56
CA ARG A 293 12.57 -5.97 15.42
C ARG A 293 11.43 -6.73 16.09
N ILE A 294 10.68 -7.54 15.34
CA ILE A 294 9.60 -8.37 15.89
C ILE A 294 10.15 -9.40 16.86
N GLY A 295 11.17 -10.15 16.46
CA GLY A 295 11.74 -11.19 17.30
C GLY A 295 12.30 -10.65 18.62
N SER A 296 13.04 -9.54 18.57
CA SER A 296 13.57 -8.91 19.80
C SER A 296 12.49 -8.36 20.73
N SER A 297 11.32 -8.04 20.19
CA SER A 297 10.17 -7.51 20.93
C SER A 297 9.17 -8.57 21.39
N SER A 298 9.36 -9.83 21.00
CA SER A 298 8.50 -10.95 21.38
C SER A 298 8.86 -11.54 22.73
N ASP A 299 7.85 -11.94 23.47
CA ASP A 299 8.03 -12.72 24.72
C ASP A 299 8.30 -14.21 24.43
N ASN A 300 8.05 -14.65 23.18
CA ASN A 300 8.32 -16.01 22.74
C ASN A 300 9.81 -16.22 22.41
N LEU A 301 10.45 -17.17 23.13
CA LEU A 301 11.86 -17.49 22.94
C LEU A 301 12.17 -17.94 21.50
N GLY A 302 11.27 -18.70 20.86
CA GLY A 302 11.44 -19.13 19.48
C GLY A 302 11.53 -17.98 18.49
N HIS A 303 10.71 -16.95 18.65
CA HIS A 303 10.76 -15.74 17.83
C HIS A 303 12.06 -14.96 18.07
N ARG A 304 12.52 -14.88 19.32
CA ARG A 304 13.79 -14.23 19.67
C ARG A 304 14.98 -14.96 19.06
N LEU A 305 14.96 -16.30 19.08
CA LEU A 305 16.00 -17.12 18.45
C LEU A 305 15.99 -17.00 16.92
N ALA A 306 14.81 -16.91 16.28
CA ALA A 306 14.70 -16.74 14.84
C ALA A 306 15.19 -15.35 14.35
N ALA A 307 15.32 -14.38 15.25
CA ALA A 307 15.78 -13.02 14.98
C ALA A 307 17.28 -12.80 15.24
N THR A 308 17.97 -13.81 15.78
CA THR A 308 19.40 -13.79 16.08
C THR A 308 20.23 -14.50 15.01
#